data_edf19c6a13c5ca9063a6e50b89757df3
#
_entry.id   edf19c6a13c5ca9063a6e50b89757df3
#
_cell.length_a   1.000
_cell.length_b   1.000
_cell.length_c   1.000
_cell.angle_alpha   90.00
_cell.angle_beta   90.00
_cell.angle_gamma   90.00
#
_symmetry.space_group_name_H-M   'P 1'
#
loop_
_entity.id
_entity.type
_entity.pdbx_description
1 polymer ?
#
loop_
_entity_poly.entity_id
_entity_poly.type
_entity_poly.pdbx_seq_one_letter_code
_entity_poly.pdbx_strand_id
1 'polypeptide(L)'
;MILLAVVAFLFALIGAGFIVRRLRGHARRYGKDLPQRFHMGHIPRLGGLAMFASMVLTVGAAGLQNWWGYYSNALHWNTWVLYFFIAMLPAVAGGIAEDMTQRMTVRYRLVLTLATGLLAVYLLGMTVPRLGLGWLDALLSAAPWLGMALAVLAIAGLPHAFNIIDGYNGLASMVTVLMLF
;
A
#
# COMPACT_ATOMS: atom_id res chain seq x y z
N MET A 1 -6.51 18.75 -6.54
CA MET A 1 -5.71 17.79 -5.73
C MET A 1 -6.18 17.74 -4.28
N ILE A 2 -6.25 18.85 -3.54
CA ILE A 2 -6.68 18.88 -2.12
C ILE A 2 -8.07 18.25 -1.93
N LEU A 3 -9.04 18.57 -2.80
CA LEU A 3 -10.39 18.01 -2.71
C LEU A 3 -10.37 16.45 -2.81
N LEU A 4 -9.59 15.89 -3.73
CA LEU A 4 -9.47 14.45 -3.88
C LEU A 4 -8.83 13.79 -2.65
N ALA A 5 -7.82 14.45 -2.06
CA ALA A 5 -7.21 13.98 -0.81
C ALA A 5 -8.21 13.98 0.35
N VAL A 6 -9.01 15.03 0.48
CA VAL A 6 -10.08 15.13 1.49
C VAL A 6 -11.14 14.05 1.26
N VAL A 7 -11.56 13.83 0.03
CA VAL A 7 -12.55 12.77 -0.32
C VAL A 7 -11.98 11.39 0.02
N ALA A 8 -10.73 11.11 -0.37
CA ALA A 8 -10.07 9.85 -0.02
C ALA A 8 -9.99 9.63 1.49
N PHE A 9 -9.62 10.68 2.24
CA PHE A 9 -9.56 10.64 3.69
C PHE A 9 -10.92 10.34 4.31
N LEU A 10 -11.98 11.00 3.87
CA LEU A 10 -13.34 10.76 4.37
C LEU A 10 -13.82 9.34 4.07
N PHE A 11 -13.59 8.82 2.86
CA PHE A 11 -13.93 7.44 2.53
C PHE A 11 -13.12 6.44 3.38
N ALA A 12 -11.83 6.69 3.60
CA ALA A 12 -11.00 5.84 4.46
C ALA A 12 -11.49 5.85 5.90
N LEU A 13 -11.83 7.03 6.44
CA LEU A 13 -12.33 7.20 7.79
C LEU A 13 -13.67 6.48 8.00
N ILE A 14 -14.62 6.67 7.08
CA ILE A 14 -15.92 6.01 7.12
C ILE A 14 -15.76 4.49 7.00
N GLY A 15 -14.94 4.03 6.04
CA GLY A 15 -14.65 2.61 5.81
C GLY A 15 -14.00 1.96 7.03
N ALA A 16 -13.00 2.61 7.62
CA ALA A 16 -12.35 2.13 8.84
C ALA A 16 -13.33 2.07 10.01
N GLY A 17 -14.17 3.10 10.19
CA GLY A 17 -15.21 3.13 11.22
C GLY A 17 -16.24 2.00 11.04
N PHE A 18 -16.64 1.71 9.82
CA PHE A 18 -17.53 0.60 9.49
C PHE A 18 -16.88 -0.76 9.81
N ILE A 19 -15.63 -0.97 9.39
CA ILE A 19 -14.86 -2.19 9.65
C ILE A 19 -14.72 -2.42 11.16
N VAL A 20 -14.33 -1.37 11.92
CA VAL A 20 -14.19 -1.47 13.38
C VAL A 20 -15.50 -1.86 14.05
N ARG A 21 -16.63 -1.29 13.61
CA ARG A 21 -17.94 -1.61 14.20
C ARG A 21 -18.43 -3.02 13.85
N ARG A 22 -18.29 -3.42 12.59
CA ARG A 22 -18.85 -4.69 12.09
C ARG A 22 -17.98 -5.91 12.41
N LEU A 23 -16.66 -5.74 12.43
CA LEU A 23 -15.71 -6.86 12.55
C LEU A 23 -15.11 -7.02 13.95
N ARG A 24 -15.62 -6.34 14.96
CA ARG A 24 -15.20 -6.55 16.36
C ARG A 24 -15.31 -8.02 16.80
N GLY A 25 -16.37 -8.73 16.36
CA GLY A 25 -16.57 -10.15 16.64
C GLY A 25 -15.50 -11.04 16.01
N HIS A 26 -15.03 -10.69 14.80
CA HIS A 26 -13.94 -11.40 14.16
C HIS A 26 -12.60 -11.17 14.88
N ALA A 27 -12.34 -9.96 15.34
CA ALA A 27 -11.12 -9.61 16.07
C ALA A 27 -10.98 -10.35 17.43
N ARG A 28 -12.08 -10.83 18.02
CA ARG A 28 -12.03 -11.66 19.22
C ARG A 28 -11.40 -13.03 19.01
N ARG A 29 -11.33 -13.51 17.77
CA ARG A 29 -10.74 -14.80 17.41
C ARG A 29 -9.21 -14.75 17.26
N TYR A 30 -8.62 -13.57 17.32
CA TYR A 30 -7.18 -13.38 17.18
C TYR A 30 -6.44 -13.93 18.42
N GLY A 31 -5.40 -14.74 18.19
CA GLY A 31 -4.56 -15.29 19.26
C GLY A 31 -3.99 -14.19 20.17
N LYS A 32 -3.97 -14.45 21.48
CA LYS A 32 -3.50 -13.49 22.49
C LYS A 32 -1.98 -13.50 22.67
N ASP A 33 -1.30 -14.52 22.18
CA ASP A 33 0.10 -14.83 22.55
C ASP A 33 1.12 -14.43 21.48
N LEU A 34 0.80 -13.44 20.64
CA LEU A 34 1.76 -12.93 19.65
C LEU A 34 2.71 -11.91 20.31
N PRO A 35 4.04 -12.11 20.27
CA PRO A 35 5.02 -11.25 20.96
C PRO A 35 5.03 -9.78 20.50
N GLN A 36 4.38 -9.46 19.37
CA GLN A 36 4.27 -8.11 18.81
C GLN A 36 2.97 -7.39 19.19
N ARG A 37 2.16 -7.96 20.09
CA ARG A 37 0.84 -7.43 20.41
C ARG A 37 0.86 -6.58 21.69
N PHE A 38 1.14 -5.29 21.56
CA PHE A 38 1.09 -4.32 22.65
C PHE A 38 -0.26 -3.61 22.78
N HIS A 39 -1.26 -3.97 21.96
CA HIS A 39 -2.59 -3.34 22.01
C HIS A 39 -3.49 -3.99 23.03
N MET A 40 -4.09 -3.18 23.90
CA MET A 40 -5.20 -3.60 24.75
C MET A 40 -6.50 -3.55 23.93
N GLY A 41 -7.21 -4.69 23.81
CA GLY A 41 -8.51 -4.78 23.14
C GLY A 41 -8.55 -5.61 21.86
N HIS A 42 -9.74 -5.69 21.26
CA HIS A 42 -10.02 -6.48 20.04
C HIS A 42 -10.17 -5.54 18.85
N ILE A 43 -9.05 -5.14 18.26
CA ILE A 43 -9.02 -4.22 17.12
C ILE A 43 -8.92 -5.04 15.82
N PRO A 44 -9.88 -4.87 14.87
CA PRO A 44 -9.78 -5.52 13.55
C PRO A 44 -8.58 -5.00 12.77
N ARG A 45 -7.86 -5.89 12.10
CA ARG A 45 -6.64 -5.54 11.33
C ARG A 45 -6.91 -5.08 9.90
N LEU A 46 -8.16 -5.15 9.42
CA LEU A 46 -8.56 -4.85 8.03
C LEU A 46 -8.54 -3.36 7.66
N GLY A 47 -7.75 -2.53 8.34
CA GLY A 47 -7.60 -1.10 8.02
C GLY A 47 -7.07 -0.85 6.61
N GLY A 48 -6.13 -1.67 6.14
CA GLY A 48 -5.59 -1.59 4.79
C GLY A 48 -6.64 -1.78 3.69
N LEU A 49 -7.66 -2.61 3.93
CA LEU A 49 -8.77 -2.77 2.99
C LEU A 49 -9.59 -1.46 2.86
N ALA A 50 -9.86 -0.77 3.97
CA ALA A 50 -10.55 0.53 3.92
C ALA A 50 -9.75 1.57 3.15
N MET A 51 -8.44 1.62 3.37
CA MET A 51 -7.54 2.55 2.66
C MET A 51 -7.49 2.25 1.15
N PHE A 52 -7.33 0.99 0.77
CA PHE A 52 -7.30 0.59 -0.63
C PHE A 52 -8.64 0.87 -1.33
N ALA A 53 -9.75 0.50 -0.69
CA ALA A 53 -11.10 0.78 -1.21
C ALA A 53 -11.35 2.28 -1.37
N SER A 54 -10.93 3.11 -0.41
CA SER A 54 -11.07 4.57 -0.50
C SER A 54 -10.29 5.16 -1.68
N MET A 55 -9.08 4.64 -1.93
CA MET A 55 -8.26 5.07 -3.06
C MET A 55 -8.92 4.70 -4.40
N VAL A 56 -9.42 3.46 -4.52
CA VAL A 56 -10.15 3.01 -5.74
C VAL A 56 -11.41 3.85 -5.95
N LEU A 57 -12.20 4.09 -4.90
CA LEU A 57 -13.42 4.89 -4.99
C LEU A 57 -13.13 6.35 -5.37
N THR A 58 -12.09 6.94 -4.80
CA THR A 58 -11.71 8.34 -5.09
C THR A 58 -11.24 8.50 -6.52
N VAL A 59 -10.38 7.59 -6.99
CA VAL A 59 -9.91 7.59 -8.38
C VAL A 59 -11.06 7.29 -9.34
N GLY A 60 -11.97 6.37 -8.96
CA GLY A 60 -13.19 6.06 -9.70
C GLY A 60 -14.11 7.28 -9.84
N ALA A 61 -14.36 7.98 -8.74
CA ALA A 61 -15.17 9.19 -8.75
C ALA A 61 -14.54 10.32 -9.59
N ALA A 62 -13.22 10.49 -9.51
CA ALA A 62 -12.50 11.46 -10.36
C ALA A 62 -12.61 11.12 -11.85
N GLY A 63 -12.55 9.83 -12.20
CA GLY A 63 -12.77 9.37 -13.58
C GLY A 63 -14.17 9.65 -14.09
N LEU A 64 -15.20 9.44 -13.26
CA LEU A 64 -16.60 9.76 -13.61
C LEU A 64 -16.83 11.25 -13.78
N GLN A 65 -16.20 12.11 -12.97
CA GLN A 65 -16.28 13.56 -13.13
C GLN A 65 -15.70 14.03 -14.47
N ASN A 66 -14.60 13.42 -14.92
CA ASN A 66 -14.04 13.69 -16.24
C ASN A 66 -14.97 13.27 -17.38
N TRP A 67 -15.67 12.16 -17.23
CA TRP A 67 -16.68 11.69 -18.19
C TRP A 67 -17.82 12.71 -18.37
N TRP A 68 -18.21 13.40 -17.30
CA TRP A 68 -19.29 14.40 -17.34
C TRP A 68 -18.79 15.82 -17.68
N GLY A 69 -17.51 16.00 -18.00
CA GLY A 69 -16.97 17.28 -18.49
C GLY A 69 -16.80 18.37 -17.44
N TYR A 70 -17.02 18.07 -16.17
CA TYR A 70 -17.00 19.07 -15.09
C TYR A 70 -15.58 19.57 -14.74
N TYR A 71 -14.53 18.82 -15.02
CA TYR A 71 -13.14 19.22 -14.76
C TYR A 71 -12.19 18.69 -15.84
N SER A 72 -11.72 19.54 -16.71
CA SER A 72 -10.81 19.20 -17.82
C SER A 72 -9.39 18.79 -17.37
N ASN A 73 -9.04 18.98 -16.09
CA ASN A 73 -7.70 18.75 -15.55
C ASN A 73 -7.68 17.78 -14.36
N ALA A 74 -8.77 17.09 -14.04
CA ALA A 74 -8.77 16.04 -13.01
C ALA A 74 -8.10 14.76 -13.55
N LEU A 75 -7.72 13.87 -12.66
CA LEU A 75 -7.03 12.62 -12.97
C LEU A 75 -7.65 11.93 -14.19
N HIS A 76 -6.96 12.00 -15.33
CA HIS A 76 -7.39 11.22 -16.48
C HIS A 76 -7.22 9.74 -16.19
N TRP A 77 -8.28 8.97 -16.43
CA TRP A 77 -8.18 7.52 -16.54
C TRP A 77 -7.24 7.21 -17.71
N ASN A 78 -5.97 7.01 -17.39
CA ASN A 78 -5.00 6.56 -18.36
C ASN A 78 -4.54 5.13 -18.01
N THR A 79 -3.91 4.49 -18.94
CA THR A 79 -3.38 3.14 -18.79
C THR A 79 -2.44 3.01 -17.57
N TRP A 80 -1.75 4.10 -17.21
CA TRP A 80 -0.86 4.13 -16.05
C TRP A 80 -1.60 3.93 -14.72
N VAL A 81 -2.76 4.57 -14.54
CA VAL A 81 -3.61 4.40 -13.35
C VAL A 81 -4.10 2.96 -13.22
N LEU A 82 -4.53 2.37 -14.34
CA LEU A 82 -4.94 0.97 -14.37
C LEU A 82 -3.78 0.05 -13.99
N TYR A 83 -2.61 0.25 -14.59
CA TYR A 83 -1.40 -0.53 -14.29
C TYR A 83 -0.96 -0.39 -12.84
N PHE A 84 -1.09 0.80 -12.25
CA PHE A 84 -0.80 1.03 -10.85
C PHE A 84 -1.67 0.15 -9.93
N PHE A 85 -2.99 0.10 -10.16
CA PHE A 85 -3.89 -0.75 -9.40
C PHE A 85 -3.61 -2.24 -9.62
N ILE A 86 -3.34 -2.66 -10.86
CA ILE A 86 -2.98 -4.05 -11.17
C ILE A 86 -1.69 -4.44 -10.43
N ALA A 87 -0.68 -3.59 -10.45
CA ALA A 87 0.59 -3.86 -9.77
C ALA A 87 0.41 -4.01 -8.25
N MET A 88 -0.51 -3.29 -7.62
CA MET A 88 -0.79 -3.38 -6.19
C MET A 88 -1.56 -4.64 -5.78
N LEU A 89 -2.30 -5.29 -6.68
CA LEU A 89 -3.19 -6.41 -6.34
C LEU A 89 -2.53 -7.55 -5.55
N PRO A 90 -1.32 -8.03 -5.89
CA PRO A 90 -0.71 -9.13 -5.12
C PRO A 90 -0.45 -8.76 -3.67
N ALA A 91 0.08 -7.55 -3.40
CA ALA A 91 0.33 -7.10 -2.03
C ALA A 91 -0.97 -6.89 -1.25
N VAL A 92 -1.99 -6.30 -1.88
CA VAL A 92 -3.31 -6.09 -1.27
C VAL A 92 -3.98 -7.41 -0.96
N ALA A 93 -3.98 -8.36 -1.92
CA ALA A 93 -4.53 -9.70 -1.71
C ALA A 93 -3.82 -10.43 -0.57
N GLY A 94 -2.48 -10.33 -0.52
CA GLY A 94 -1.67 -10.90 0.55
C GLY A 94 -2.00 -10.28 1.91
N GLY A 95 -2.11 -8.96 1.99
CA GLY A 95 -2.47 -8.25 3.22
C GLY A 95 -3.87 -8.65 3.72
N ILE A 96 -4.88 -8.67 2.84
CA ILE A 96 -6.24 -9.10 3.19
C ILE A 96 -6.25 -10.56 3.66
N ALA A 97 -5.57 -11.46 2.94
CA ALA A 97 -5.50 -12.87 3.29
C ALA A 97 -4.83 -13.08 4.66
N GLU A 98 -3.75 -12.34 4.96
CA GLU A 98 -3.11 -12.36 6.28
C GLU A 98 -4.05 -11.83 7.38
N ASP A 99 -4.68 -10.69 7.16
CA ASP A 99 -5.59 -10.07 8.13
C ASP A 99 -6.81 -10.96 8.44
N MET A 100 -7.28 -11.71 7.45
CA MET A 100 -8.43 -12.62 7.62
C MET A 100 -8.03 -13.95 8.26
N THR A 101 -6.92 -14.53 7.85
CA THR A 101 -6.55 -15.91 8.22
C THR A 101 -5.57 -15.97 9.36
N GLN A 102 -4.67 -14.97 9.48
CA GLN A 102 -3.51 -14.91 10.40
C GLN A 102 -2.61 -16.16 10.32
N ARG A 103 -2.64 -16.85 9.17
CA ARG A 103 -1.91 -18.11 8.94
C ARG A 103 -0.94 -18.03 7.77
N MET A 104 -0.82 -16.86 7.12
CA MET A 104 0.13 -16.74 6.01
C MET A 104 1.56 -16.81 6.51
N THR A 105 2.34 -17.69 5.87
CA THR A 105 3.77 -17.77 6.16
C THR A 105 4.50 -16.55 5.59
N VAL A 106 5.62 -16.19 6.20
CA VAL A 106 6.48 -15.07 5.75
C VAL A 106 6.88 -15.23 4.28
N ARG A 107 7.09 -16.47 3.83
CA ARG A 107 7.47 -16.77 2.44
C ARG A 107 6.40 -16.35 1.44
N TYR A 108 5.12 -16.66 1.69
CA TYR A 108 4.02 -16.25 0.81
C TYR A 108 3.86 -14.74 0.76
N ARG A 109 3.99 -14.05 1.89
CA ARG A 109 3.97 -12.58 1.93
C ARG A 109 5.10 -12.00 1.09
N LEU A 110 6.32 -12.52 1.23
CA LEU A 110 7.46 -12.07 0.44
C LEU A 110 7.25 -12.30 -1.06
N VAL A 111 6.74 -13.45 -1.46
CA VAL A 111 6.46 -13.75 -2.88
C VAL A 111 5.44 -12.77 -3.46
N LEU A 112 4.36 -12.46 -2.72
CA LEU A 112 3.33 -11.53 -3.18
C LEU A 112 3.84 -10.08 -3.28
N THR A 113 4.66 -9.63 -2.33
CA THR A 113 5.27 -8.30 -2.40
C THR A 113 6.33 -8.21 -3.49
N LEU A 114 7.10 -9.27 -3.74
CA LEU A 114 8.02 -9.35 -4.89
C LEU A 114 7.24 -9.32 -6.22
N ALA A 115 6.12 -10.03 -6.31
CA ALA A 115 5.25 -9.97 -7.50
C ALA A 115 4.73 -8.54 -7.73
N THR A 116 4.35 -7.82 -6.67
CA THR A 116 4.00 -6.39 -6.75
C THR A 116 5.15 -5.56 -7.29
N GLY A 117 6.37 -5.73 -6.78
CA GLY A 117 7.55 -5.03 -7.26
C GLY A 117 7.87 -5.32 -8.74
N LEU A 118 7.79 -6.59 -9.15
CA LEU A 118 7.98 -6.99 -10.55
C LEU A 118 6.93 -6.38 -11.47
N LEU A 119 5.65 -6.42 -11.08
CA LEU A 119 4.58 -5.78 -11.85
C LEU A 119 4.75 -4.27 -11.93
N ALA A 120 5.18 -3.61 -10.86
CA ALA A 120 5.43 -2.17 -10.85
C ALA A 120 6.58 -1.79 -11.81
N VAL A 121 7.66 -2.56 -11.82
CA VAL A 121 8.77 -2.36 -12.76
C VAL A 121 8.32 -2.62 -14.19
N TYR A 122 7.60 -3.71 -14.44
CA TYR A 122 7.21 -4.11 -15.80
C TYR A 122 6.12 -3.21 -16.40
N LEU A 123 5.06 -2.92 -15.63
CA LEU A 123 3.90 -2.16 -16.13
C LEU A 123 4.07 -0.66 -16.06
N LEU A 124 4.77 -0.15 -15.02
CA LEU A 124 4.92 1.28 -14.76
C LEU A 124 6.31 1.81 -15.12
N GLY A 125 7.24 0.93 -15.51
CA GLY A 125 8.61 1.33 -15.83
C GLY A 125 9.40 1.84 -14.63
N MET A 126 9.04 1.43 -13.41
CA MET A 126 9.69 1.91 -12.19
C MET A 126 11.12 1.40 -12.11
N THR A 127 12.06 2.31 -11.84
CA THR A 127 13.48 1.99 -11.66
C THR A 127 14.11 2.99 -10.69
N VAL A 128 15.22 2.60 -10.06
CA VAL A 128 16.06 3.50 -9.29
C VAL A 128 17.20 3.98 -10.18
N PRO A 129 17.12 5.21 -10.73
CA PRO A 129 18.10 5.70 -11.69
C PRO A 129 19.42 6.12 -11.04
N ARG A 130 19.38 6.55 -9.78
CA ARG A 130 20.55 7.04 -9.02
C ARG A 130 20.30 6.98 -7.52
N LEU A 131 21.37 6.85 -6.76
CA LEU A 131 21.37 6.80 -5.30
C LEU A 131 22.10 8.02 -4.66
N GLY A 132 22.69 8.90 -5.49
CA GLY A 132 23.44 10.05 -5.03
C GLY A 132 24.91 9.74 -4.64
N LEU A 133 25.38 8.53 -4.94
CA LEU A 133 26.75 8.11 -4.71
C LEU A 133 27.43 7.87 -6.07
N GLY A 134 28.44 8.69 -6.43
CA GLY A 134 28.99 8.77 -7.78
C GLY A 134 29.42 7.41 -8.38
N TRP A 135 30.05 6.53 -7.60
CA TRP A 135 30.46 5.21 -8.07
C TRP A 135 29.27 4.25 -8.26
N LEU A 136 28.25 4.33 -7.39
CA LEU A 136 27.01 3.56 -7.53
C LEU A 136 26.17 4.07 -8.70
N ASP A 137 26.10 5.37 -8.88
CA ASP A 137 25.34 5.97 -9.98
C ASP A 137 25.98 5.62 -11.34
N ALA A 138 27.33 5.58 -11.41
CA ALA A 138 28.04 5.08 -12.58
C ALA A 138 27.73 3.60 -12.85
N LEU A 139 27.67 2.76 -11.82
CA LEU A 139 27.30 1.35 -11.95
C LEU A 139 25.85 1.19 -12.42
N LEU A 140 24.90 1.94 -11.85
CA LEU A 140 23.49 1.90 -12.26
C LEU A 140 23.29 2.36 -13.70
N SER A 141 24.04 3.36 -14.16
CA SER A 141 24.00 3.81 -15.55
C SER A 141 24.60 2.79 -16.52
N ALA A 142 25.64 2.07 -16.12
CA ALA A 142 26.26 1.02 -16.92
C ALA A 142 25.41 -0.26 -16.97
N ALA A 143 24.62 -0.54 -15.94
CA ALA A 143 23.80 -1.72 -15.80
C ALA A 143 22.37 -1.38 -15.32
N PRO A 144 21.48 -0.89 -16.20
CA PRO A 144 20.12 -0.43 -15.82
C PRO A 144 19.26 -1.48 -15.13
N TRP A 145 19.49 -2.76 -15.38
CA TRP A 145 18.80 -3.87 -14.72
C TRP A 145 19.01 -3.89 -13.20
N LEU A 146 20.15 -3.37 -12.72
CA LEU A 146 20.40 -3.19 -11.28
C LEU A 146 19.42 -2.18 -10.66
N GLY A 147 19.14 -1.09 -11.35
CA GLY A 147 18.15 -0.10 -10.94
C GLY A 147 16.73 -0.70 -10.86
N MET A 148 16.38 -1.58 -11.80
CA MET A 148 15.12 -2.33 -11.79
C MET A 148 15.07 -3.31 -10.61
N ALA A 149 16.14 -4.06 -10.38
CA ALA A 149 16.23 -5.00 -9.26
C ALA A 149 16.11 -4.27 -7.90
N LEU A 150 16.78 -3.13 -7.74
CA LEU A 150 16.65 -2.29 -6.56
C LEU A 150 15.23 -1.76 -6.36
N ALA A 151 14.55 -1.36 -7.43
CA ALA A 151 13.15 -0.94 -7.36
C ALA A 151 12.24 -2.08 -6.88
N VAL A 152 12.42 -3.29 -7.42
CA VAL A 152 11.67 -4.48 -6.95
C VAL A 152 11.91 -4.73 -5.46
N LEU A 153 13.17 -4.71 -5.03
CA LEU A 153 13.52 -4.95 -3.63
C LEU A 153 12.98 -3.85 -2.69
N ALA A 154 13.03 -2.59 -3.11
CA ALA A 154 12.50 -1.47 -2.35
C ALA A 154 10.98 -1.58 -2.18
N ILE A 155 10.25 -1.84 -3.28
CA ILE A 155 8.79 -2.00 -3.27
C ILE A 155 8.37 -3.22 -2.44
N ALA A 156 9.07 -4.34 -2.58
CA ALA A 156 8.79 -5.55 -1.82
C ALA A 156 9.17 -5.43 -0.34
N GLY A 157 10.27 -4.75 -0.02
CA GLY A 157 10.80 -4.64 1.35
C GLY A 157 10.00 -3.65 2.21
N LEU A 158 9.50 -2.57 1.62
CA LEU A 158 8.82 -1.51 2.35
C LEU A 158 7.62 -2.01 3.20
N PRO A 159 6.68 -2.83 2.69
CA PRO A 159 5.58 -3.36 3.50
C PRO A 159 6.07 -4.21 4.69
N HIS A 160 7.16 -4.96 4.51
CA HIS A 160 7.74 -5.75 5.60
C HIS A 160 8.40 -4.87 6.66
N ALA A 161 9.11 -3.81 6.25
CA ALA A 161 9.68 -2.83 7.17
C ALA A 161 8.59 -2.16 8.00
N PHE A 162 7.51 -1.69 7.36
CA PHE A 162 6.36 -1.10 8.05
C PHE A 162 5.68 -2.09 9.00
N ASN A 163 5.53 -3.36 8.62
CA ASN A 163 4.96 -4.37 9.50
C ASN A 163 5.81 -4.63 10.75
N ILE A 164 7.14 -4.48 10.66
CA ILE A 164 8.04 -4.64 11.81
C ILE A 164 7.91 -3.46 12.78
N ILE A 165 7.82 -2.23 12.28
CA ILE A 165 7.70 -1.02 13.13
C ILE A 165 6.29 -0.79 13.66
N ASP A 166 5.26 -1.46 13.12
CA ASP A 166 3.85 -1.32 13.54
C ASP A 166 3.54 -2.08 14.85
N GLY A 167 4.47 -2.02 15.80
CA GLY A 167 4.31 -2.63 17.12
C GLY A 167 3.59 -1.74 18.14
N TYR A 168 3.53 -0.44 17.94
CA TYR A 168 2.95 0.54 18.84
C TYR A 168 1.86 1.36 18.14
N ASN A 169 0.84 1.78 18.92
CA ASN A 169 -0.27 2.59 18.41
C ASN A 169 0.23 3.87 17.75
N GLY A 170 -0.01 3.99 16.44
CA GLY A 170 0.30 5.19 15.66
C GLY A 170 1.75 5.34 15.22
N LEU A 171 2.67 4.44 15.58
CA LEU A 171 4.08 4.56 15.23
C LEU A 171 4.28 4.50 13.70
N ALA A 172 3.69 3.51 13.03
CA ALA A 172 3.78 3.40 11.57
C ALA A 172 3.18 4.62 10.87
N SER A 173 2.04 5.13 11.35
CA SER A 173 1.41 6.34 10.80
C SER A 173 2.29 7.58 10.98
N MET A 174 2.92 7.73 12.15
CA MET A 174 3.81 8.86 12.43
C MET A 174 5.07 8.82 11.56
N VAL A 175 5.68 7.63 11.42
CA VAL A 175 6.82 7.42 10.51
C VAL A 175 6.43 7.75 9.07
N THR A 176 5.24 7.32 8.62
CA THR A 176 4.74 7.66 7.28
C THR A 176 4.62 9.16 7.07
N VAL A 177 4.03 9.88 8.04
CA VAL A 177 3.93 11.34 7.98
C VAL A 177 5.31 11.98 7.89
N LEU A 178 6.27 11.57 8.74
CA LEU A 178 7.65 12.11 8.72
C LEU A 178 8.42 11.80 7.42
N MET A 179 8.06 10.73 6.72
CA MET A 179 8.69 10.38 5.42
C MET A 179 8.11 11.17 4.24
N LEU A 180 6.88 11.68 4.37
CA LEU A 180 6.18 12.39 3.29
C LEU A 180 6.36 13.91 3.36
N PHE A 181 6.82 14.46 4.48
CA PHE A 181 7.06 15.88 4.74
C PHE A 181 8.50 16.17 5.15
#